data_827f212c1694ee6e2b56bdc64e813f98
#
_entry.id   827f212c1694ee6e2b56bdc64e813f98
#
_cell.length_a   1.000
_cell.length_b   1.000
_cell.length_c   1.000
_cell.angle_alpha   90.00
_cell.angle_beta   90.00
_cell.angle_gamma   90.00
#
_symmetry.space_group_name_H-M   'P 1'
#
loop_
_entity.id
_entity.type
_entity.pdbx_description
1 polymer ?
#
loop_
_entity_poly.entity_id
_entity_poly.type
_entity_poly.pdbx_seq_one_letter_code
_entity_poly.pdbx_strand_id
1 'polypeptide(L)'
;MKLLVLSDSHGRADNIRLALERQATRPDTVLFLGDGLSDFRYVDLGDIPLISVRGNCDMFRFDGGELPPSELVVNLDGRNILMLHGNTRGVERGLDRAIMRAVEADAEVLLYGHTHVKYQAFIPAGTKLGLVTLAHDLYIFNPGSIGAPRDGGAPSFGVVDLCRTGVLCGWGRV
;
A
#
# COMPACT_ATOMS: atom_id res chain seq x y z
N MET A 1 -10.59 8.60 -8.13
CA MET A 1 -10.54 8.33 -6.68
C MET A 1 -9.10 8.48 -6.20
N LYS A 2 -8.87 9.24 -5.13
CA LYS A 2 -7.52 9.51 -4.59
C LYS A 2 -7.26 8.69 -3.33
N LEU A 3 -6.19 7.91 -3.32
CA LEU A 3 -5.79 7.04 -2.22
C LEU A 3 -4.50 7.57 -1.59
N LEU A 4 -4.46 7.70 -0.27
CA LEU A 4 -3.25 7.90 0.50
C LEU A 4 -2.74 6.53 0.96
N VAL A 5 -1.56 6.13 0.49
CA VAL A 5 -0.97 4.82 0.76
C VAL A 5 0.19 4.96 1.74
N LEU A 6 0.08 4.31 2.88
CA LEU A 6 1.04 4.38 3.98
C LEU A 6 1.54 2.98 4.33
N SER A 7 2.77 2.88 4.81
CA SER A 7 3.36 1.63 5.29
C SER A 7 4.44 1.90 6.34
N ASP A 8 4.66 0.94 7.22
CA ASP A 8 5.84 0.86 8.07
C ASP A 8 6.04 2.12 8.94
N SER A 9 5.02 2.49 9.71
CA SER A 9 5.05 3.69 10.56
C SER A 9 5.85 3.50 11.85
N HIS A 10 5.91 2.28 12.41
CA HIS A 10 6.79 1.91 13.53
C HIS A 10 6.83 2.93 14.69
N GLY A 11 5.68 3.36 15.18
CA GLY A 11 5.57 4.30 16.29
C GLY A 11 5.63 5.78 15.89
N ARG A 12 5.59 6.10 14.59
CA ARG A 12 5.66 7.47 14.07
C ARG A 12 4.28 8.01 13.66
N ALA A 13 3.33 8.03 14.58
CA ALA A 13 1.99 8.57 14.36
C ALA A 13 2.02 10.03 13.85
N ASP A 14 3.00 10.85 14.32
CA ASP A 14 3.17 12.22 13.86
C ASP A 14 3.40 12.31 12.35
N ASN A 15 4.16 11.38 11.80
CA ASN A 15 4.41 11.34 10.36
C ASN A 15 3.14 11.02 9.58
N ILE A 16 2.25 10.18 10.12
CA ILE A 16 0.94 9.92 9.51
C ILE A 16 0.10 11.19 9.48
N ARG A 17 0.06 11.95 10.60
CA ARG A 17 -0.63 13.24 10.65
C ARG A 17 -0.09 14.23 9.61
N LEU A 18 1.23 14.38 9.55
CA LEU A 18 1.88 15.23 8.55
C LEU A 18 1.58 14.80 7.11
N ALA A 19 1.53 13.50 6.84
CA ALA A 19 1.17 13.01 5.51
C ALA A 19 -0.26 13.39 5.12
N LEU A 20 -1.21 13.34 6.06
CA LEU A 20 -2.59 13.79 5.86
C LEU A 20 -2.66 15.30 5.61
N GLU A 21 -1.97 16.10 6.41
CA GLU A 21 -1.93 17.56 6.30
C GLU A 21 -1.30 18.04 4.98
N ARG A 22 -0.31 17.31 4.46
CA ARG A 22 0.39 17.65 3.22
C ARG A 22 -0.36 17.30 1.94
N GLN A 23 -1.54 16.69 2.05
CA GLN A 23 -2.34 16.43 0.86
C GLN A 23 -2.92 17.73 0.29
N ALA A 24 -2.63 18.03 -0.98
CA ALA A 24 -3.22 19.19 -1.66
C ALA A 24 -4.76 19.10 -1.76
N THR A 25 -5.27 17.88 -1.84
CA THR A 25 -6.70 17.58 -1.76
C THR A 25 -6.88 16.39 -0.82
N ARG A 26 -7.94 16.42 -0.03
CA ARG A 26 -8.26 15.33 0.90
C ARG A 26 -8.33 13.99 0.16
N PRO A 27 -7.69 12.92 0.67
CA PRO A 27 -7.82 11.60 0.10
C PRO A 27 -9.22 11.02 0.36
N ASP A 28 -9.72 10.24 -0.59
CA ASP A 28 -10.98 9.52 -0.46
C ASP A 28 -10.85 8.32 0.50
N THR A 29 -9.66 7.74 0.61
CA THR A 29 -9.39 6.57 1.46
C THR A 29 -7.91 6.55 1.85
N VAL A 30 -7.62 6.12 3.07
CA VAL A 30 -6.29 5.76 3.54
C VAL A 30 -6.11 4.26 3.42
N LEU A 31 -5.06 3.81 2.72
CA LEU A 31 -4.63 2.42 2.65
C LEU A 31 -3.37 2.24 3.48
N PHE A 32 -3.40 1.32 4.44
CA PHE A 32 -2.25 1.04 5.30
C PHE A 32 -1.73 -0.38 5.07
N LEU A 33 -0.46 -0.49 4.73
CA LEU A 33 0.16 -1.75 4.31
C LEU A 33 0.89 -2.48 5.45
N GLY A 34 0.60 -2.11 6.69
CA GLY A 34 1.09 -2.82 7.88
C GLY A 34 2.33 -2.23 8.53
N ASP A 35 2.70 -2.83 9.66
CA ASP A 35 3.78 -2.45 10.58
C ASP A 35 3.61 -1.06 11.20
N GLY A 36 2.58 -0.98 12.07
CA GLY A 36 2.25 0.22 12.83
C GLY A 36 0.76 0.49 12.96
N LEU A 37 -0.11 -0.52 12.88
CA LEU A 37 -1.56 -0.38 13.05
C LEU A 37 -1.93 0.37 14.34
N SER A 38 -1.17 0.15 15.42
CA SER A 38 -1.40 0.82 16.71
C SER A 38 -1.20 2.33 16.68
N ASP A 39 -0.46 2.87 15.69
CA ASP A 39 -0.19 4.30 15.56
C ASP A 39 -1.45 5.09 15.23
N PHE A 40 -2.42 4.45 14.54
CA PHE A 40 -3.72 5.07 14.23
C PHE A 40 -4.57 5.38 15.46
N ARG A 41 -4.22 4.84 16.64
CA ARG A 41 -4.78 5.26 17.93
C ARG A 41 -4.57 6.75 18.22
N TYR A 42 -3.54 7.33 17.66
CA TYR A 42 -3.12 8.71 17.86
C TYR A 42 -3.39 9.62 16.64
N VAL A 43 -4.09 9.12 15.64
CA VAL A 43 -4.36 9.82 14.38
C VAL A 43 -5.86 9.97 14.19
N ASP A 44 -6.32 11.20 14.06
CA ASP A 44 -7.71 11.48 13.70
C ASP A 44 -7.83 11.48 12.17
N LEU A 45 -8.56 10.52 11.63
CA LEU A 45 -8.87 10.43 10.20
C LEU A 45 -10.18 11.15 9.85
N GLY A 46 -10.95 11.60 10.86
CA GLY A 46 -12.30 12.10 10.64
C GLY A 46 -13.19 11.03 10.02
N ASP A 47 -13.80 11.34 8.89
CA ASP A 47 -14.65 10.44 8.11
C ASP A 47 -13.90 9.75 6.94
N ILE A 48 -12.57 9.85 6.89
CA ILE A 48 -11.77 9.15 5.86
C ILE A 48 -11.69 7.65 6.22
N PRO A 49 -12.18 6.76 5.36
CA PRO A 49 -12.07 5.32 5.58
C PRO A 49 -10.62 4.86 5.65
N LEU A 50 -10.33 3.95 6.59
CA LEU A 50 -9.06 3.23 6.70
C LEU A 50 -9.26 1.78 6.27
N ILE A 51 -8.55 1.37 5.23
CA ILE A 51 -8.44 -0.04 4.84
C ILE A 51 -7.01 -0.47 5.11
N SER A 52 -6.83 -1.58 5.81
CA SER A 52 -5.50 -1.99 6.23
C SER A 52 -5.26 -3.48 6.07
N VAL A 53 -4.00 -3.83 5.88
CA VAL A 53 -3.46 -5.18 6.10
C VAL A 53 -2.49 -5.14 7.27
N ARG A 54 -2.25 -6.29 7.91
CA ARG A 54 -1.26 -6.38 8.99
C ARG A 54 0.13 -6.68 8.44
N GLY A 55 1.13 -6.10 9.08
CA GLY A 55 2.53 -6.47 8.92
C GLY A 55 3.00 -7.51 9.95
N ASN A 56 4.28 -7.84 9.92
CA ASN A 56 4.87 -8.80 10.86
C ASN A 56 5.09 -8.22 12.27
N CYS A 57 5.08 -6.90 12.41
CA CYS A 57 5.18 -6.24 13.71
C CYS A 57 3.82 -5.88 14.33
N ASP A 58 2.72 -6.08 13.61
CA ASP A 58 1.38 -5.78 14.12
C ASP A 58 0.82 -6.94 14.95
N MET A 59 0.79 -6.77 16.27
CA MET A 59 0.26 -7.75 17.18
C MET A 59 -1.17 -7.44 17.67
N PHE A 60 -1.58 -6.15 17.57
CA PHE A 60 -2.89 -5.69 18.04
C PHE A 60 -3.45 -4.62 17.09
N ARG A 61 -4.79 -4.58 16.95
CA ARG A 61 -5.46 -3.43 16.35
C ARG A 61 -5.55 -2.28 17.35
N PHE A 62 -5.55 -1.06 16.80
CA PHE A 62 -5.70 0.17 17.61
C PHE A 62 -7.09 0.30 18.25
N ASP A 63 -8.13 -0.30 17.63
CA ASP A 63 -9.53 -0.24 18.06
C ASP A 63 -9.95 -1.45 18.91
N GLY A 64 -9.03 -2.35 19.24
CA GLY A 64 -9.30 -3.57 20.01
C GLY A 64 -10.06 -4.65 19.23
N GLY A 65 -10.31 -4.44 17.93
CA GLY A 65 -10.95 -5.42 17.06
C GLY A 65 -9.99 -6.52 16.59
N GLU A 66 -10.46 -7.37 15.68
CA GLU A 66 -9.62 -8.38 15.06
C GLU A 66 -8.51 -7.77 14.21
N LEU A 67 -7.36 -8.41 14.19
CA LEU A 67 -6.27 -8.02 13.30
C LEU A 67 -6.71 -8.19 11.84
N PRO A 68 -6.42 -7.21 10.97
CA PRO A 68 -6.67 -7.37 9.55
C PRO A 68 -5.86 -8.53 8.96
N PRO A 69 -6.25 -9.08 7.82
CA PRO A 69 -5.48 -10.11 7.13
C PRO A 69 -4.10 -9.58 6.72
N SER A 70 -3.15 -10.48 6.45
CA SER A 70 -1.82 -10.11 5.93
C SER A 70 -1.84 -9.70 4.46
N GLU A 71 -2.91 -10.03 3.74
CA GLU A 71 -3.21 -9.61 2.37
C GLU A 71 -4.72 -9.43 2.19
N LEU A 72 -5.12 -8.50 1.36
CA LEU A 72 -6.51 -8.17 1.10
C LEU A 72 -6.67 -7.73 -0.37
N VAL A 73 -7.71 -8.21 -1.02
CA VAL A 73 -8.14 -7.68 -2.32
C VAL A 73 -9.35 -6.78 -2.08
N VAL A 74 -9.27 -5.55 -2.54
CA VAL A 74 -10.37 -4.58 -2.46
C VAL A 74 -10.71 -4.07 -3.86
N ASN A 75 -11.98 -3.85 -4.13
CA ASN A 75 -12.41 -3.16 -5.33
C ASN A 75 -12.68 -1.69 -5.00
N LEU A 76 -11.89 -0.79 -5.58
CA LEU A 76 -12.04 0.65 -5.43
C LEU A 76 -12.14 1.28 -6.81
N ASP A 77 -13.18 2.08 -7.03
CA ASP A 77 -13.43 2.76 -8.30
C ASP A 77 -13.41 1.83 -9.53
N GLY A 78 -13.93 0.58 -9.34
CA GLY A 78 -14.00 -0.45 -10.37
C GLY A 78 -12.70 -1.21 -10.62
N ARG A 79 -11.62 -0.97 -9.85
CA ARG A 79 -10.33 -1.65 -9.99
C ARG A 79 -10.05 -2.59 -8.82
N ASN A 80 -9.57 -3.77 -9.11
CA ASN A 80 -9.10 -4.71 -8.09
C ASN A 80 -7.69 -4.34 -7.65
N ILE A 81 -7.54 -4.05 -6.36
CA ILE A 81 -6.28 -3.69 -5.72
C ILE A 81 -5.90 -4.80 -4.75
N LEU A 82 -4.77 -5.44 -4.98
CA LEU A 82 -4.17 -6.34 -4.00
C LEU A 82 -3.29 -5.51 -3.06
N MET A 83 -3.65 -5.51 -1.80
CA MET A 83 -2.87 -4.96 -0.69
C MET A 83 -2.20 -6.10 0.06
N LEU A 84 -0.91 -5.99 0.34
CA LEU A 84 -0.19 -6.91 1.21
C LEU A 84 0.96 -6.19 1.93
N HIS A 85 1.33 -6.66 3.13
CA HIS A 85 2.53 -6.13 3.75
C HIS A 85 3.78 -6.58 2.98
N GLY A 86 3.90 -7.86 2.67
CA GLY A 86 4.95 -8.38 1.79
C GLY A 86 5.82 -9.45 2.41
N ASN A 87 5.99 -9.48 3.73
CA ASN A 87 6.81 -10.48 4.44
C ASN A 87 6.40 -11.94 4.12
N THR A 88 5.10 -12.23 4.01
CA THR A 88 4.59 -13.57 3.69
C THR A 88 4.86 -13.99 2.24
N ARG A 89 5.12 -13.04 1.36
CA ARG A 89 5.45 -13.26 -0.06
C ARG A 89 6.94 -13.12 -0.36
N GLY A 90 7.76 -12.76 0.64
CA GLY A 90 9.21 -12.64 0.51
C GLY A 90 9.65 -11.52 -0.43
N VAL A 91 8.92 -10.38 -0.41
CA VAL A 91 9.17 -9.24 -1.32
C VAL A 91 10.57 -8.63 -1.18
N GLU A 92 11.26 -8.90 -0.09
CA GLU A 92 12.66 -8.51 0.13
C GLU A 92 13.65 -9.30 -0.75
N ARG A 93 13.20 -10.41 -1.35
CA ARG A 93 14.00 -11.28 -2.23
C ARG A 93 13.60 -11.18 -3.70
N GLY A 94 12.45 -10.58 -3.97
CA GLY A 94 11.89 -10.38 -5.29
C GLY A 94 10.37 -10.37 -5.30
N LEU A 95 9.79 -9.88 -6.37
CA LEU A 95 8.35 -9.65 -6.46
C LEU A 95 7.56 -10.78 -7.13
N ASP A 96 8.22 -11.83 -7.63
CA ASP A 96 7.57 -12.87 -8.44
C ASP A 96 6.33 -13.48 -7.75
N ARG A 97 6.44 -13.81 -6.45
CA ARG A 97 5.34 -14.37 -5.68
C ARG A 97 4.19 -13.38 -5.47
N ALA A 98 4.51 -12.10 -5.27
CA ALA A 98 3.51 -11.05 -5.11
C ALA A 98 2.82 -10.75 -6.43
N ILE A 99 3.56 -10.72 -7.53
CA ILE A 99 3.03 -10.55 -8.89
C ILE A 99 2.10 -11.71 -9.25
N MET A 100 2.53 -12.97 -9.03
CA MET A 100 1.66 -14.13 -9.28
C MET A 100 0.39 -14.09 -8.44
N ARG A 101 0.49 -13.63 -7.19
CA ARG A 101 -0.70 -13.46 -6.34
C ARG A 101 -1.63 -12.36 -6.86
N ALA A 102 -1.08 -11.27 -7.43
CA ALA A 102 -1.88 -10.24 -8.08
C ALA A 102 -2.63 -10.79 -9.31
N VAL A 103 -1.96 -11.62 -10.11
CA VAL A 103 -2.58 -12.31 -11.25
C VAL A 103 -3.72 -13.23 -10.81
N GLU A 104 -3.50 -14.06 -9.77
CA GLU A 104 -4.54 -14.93 -9.21
C GLU A 104 -5.75 -14.16 -8.66
N ALA A 105 -5.51 -12.94 -8.17
CA ALA A 105 -6.55 -12.05 -7.63
C ALA A 105 -7.23 -11.21 -8.70
N ASP A 106 -6.83 -11.33 -9.96
CA ASP A 106 -7.28 -10.46 -11.06
C ASP A 106 -7.10 -8.98 -10.71
N ALA A 107 -5.96 -8.65 -10.08
CA ALA A 107 -5.66 -7.31 -9.60
C ALA A 107 -4.96 -6.47 -10.68
N GLU A 108 -5.41 -5.22 -10.81
CA GLU A 108 -4.79 -4.22 -11.66
C GLU A 108 -3.72 -3.40 -10.90
N VAL A 109 -3.79 -3.40 -9.57
CA VAL A 109 -2.85 -2.68 -8.71
C VAL A 109 -2.34 -3.61 -7.61
N LEU A 110 -1.02 -3.66 -7.44
CA LEU A 110 -0.33 -4.34 -6.35
C LEU A 110 0.34 -3.31 -5.45
N LEU A 111 -0.15 -3.18 -4.21
CA LEU A 111 0.42 -2.32 -3.19
C LEU A 111 1.11 -3.18 -2.12
N TYR A 112 2.37 -2.87 -1.81
CA TYR A 112 3.12 -3.61 -0.80
C TYR A 112 4.07 -2.71 0.01
N GLY A 113 4.43 -3.12 1.23
CA GLY A 113 5.33 -2.44 2.15
C GLY A 113 6.58 -3.26 2.49
N HIS A 114 6.89 -3.39 3.79
CA HIS A 114 7.91 -4.26 4.38
C HIS A 114 9.37 -3.93 4.05
N THR A 115 9.69 -3.62 2.82
CA THR A 115 11.08 -3.34 2.41
C THR A 115 11.59 -2.01 2.92
N HIS A 116 10.69 -1.07 3.25
CA HIS A 116 10.96 0.33 3.58
C HIS A 116 11.65 1.10 2.44
N VAL A 117 11.55 0.59 1.21
CA VAL A 117 12.17 1.16 0.01
C VAL A 117 11.08 1.48 -1.01
N LYS A 118 11.10 2.70 -1.50
CA LYS A 118 10.18 3.13 -2.57
C LYS A 118 10.40 2.30 -3.83
N TYR A 119 9.32 1.82 -4.41
CA TYR A 119 9.39 1.06 -5.65
C TYR A 119 8.14 1.29 -6.51
N GLN A 120 8.34 1.36 -7.80
CA GLN A 120 7.25 1.42 -8.78
C GLN A 120 7.64 0.63 -10.02
N ALA A 121 6.68 -0.14 -10.53
CA ALA A 121 6.81 -0.81 -11.83
C ALA A 121 5.45 -0.88 -12.52
N PHE A 122 5.49 -1.11 -13.82
CA PHE A 122 4.31 -1.29 -14.65
C PHE A 122 4.53 -2.50 -15.55
N ILE A 123 3.56 -3.40 -15.60
CA ILE A 123 3.56 -4.56 -16.48
C ILE A 123 2.31 -4.47 -17.36
N PRO A 124 2.46 -4.30 -18.68
CA PRO A 124 1.32 -4.14 -19.57
C PRO A 124 0.54 -5.45 -19.74
N ALA A 125 -0.75 -5.34 -19.99
CA ALA A 125 -1.60 -6.45 -20.42
C ALA A 125 -0.97 -7.20 -21.61
N GLY A 126 -1.19 -8.50 -21.69
CA GLY A 126 -0.59 -9.34 -22.70
C GLY A 126 0.84 -9.80 -22.42
N THR A 127 1.49 -9.30 -21.35
CA THR A 127 2.81 -9.76 -20.91
C THR A 127 2.74 -11.23 -20.45
N LYS A 128 3.66 -12.05 -20.92
CA LYS A 128 3.78 -13.46 -20.49
C LYS A 128 4.64 -13.56 -19.23
N LEU A 129 4.06 -14.14 -18.19
CA LEU A 129 4.70 -14.45 -16.92
C LEU A 129 4.75 -15.97 -16.75
N GLY A 130 5.79 -16.59 -17.26
CA GLY A 130 5.86 -18.06 -17.36
C GLY A 130 4.75 -18.62 -18.26
N LEU A 131 3.84 -19.40 -17.69
CA LEU A 131 2.70 -20.02 -18.40
C LEU A 131 1.43 -19.14 -18.41
N VAL A 132 1.44 -18.01 -17.70
CA VAL A 132 0.28 -17.12 -17.58
C VAL A 132 0.49 -15.87 -18.43
N THR A 133 -0.57 -15.40 -19.08
CA THR A 133 -0.59 -14.11 -19.77
C THR A 133 -1.42 -13.13 -18.93
N LEU A 134 -0.89 -11.94 -18.70
CA LEU A 134 -1.56 -10.91 -17.93
C LEU A 134 -2.82 -10.42 -18.67
N ALA A 135 -3.96 -10.48 -18.01
CA ALA A 135 -5.24 -10.07 -18.62
C ALA A 135 -5.40 -8.54 -18.64
N HIS A 136 -4.86 -7.87 -17.62
CA HIS A 136 -4.93 -6.41 -17.43
C HIS A 136 -3.54 -5.84 -17.20
N ASP A 137 -3.41 -4.52 -17.37
CA ASP A 137 -2.25 -3.79 -16.90
C ASP A 137 -2.08 -3.98 -15.39
N LEU A 138 -0.85 -4.18 -14.93
CA LEU A 138 -0.53 -4.30 -13.51
C LEU A 138 0.40 -3.18 -13.07
N TYR A 139 -0.12 -2.31 -12.21
CA TYR A 139 0.62 -1.25 -11.52
C TYR A 139 1.14 -1.77 -10.19
N ILE A 140 2.45 -1.74 -9.98
CA ILE A 140 3.11 -2.20 -8.76
C ILE A 140 3.67 -1.00 -8.04
N PHE A 141 3.36 -0.85 -6.74
CA PHE A 141 3.78 0.33 -6.00
C PHE A 141 4.09 0.00 -4.53
N ASN A 142 5.20 0.56 -4.05
CA ASN A 142 5.59 0.58 -2.64
C ASN A 142 5.78 2.03 -2.21
N PRO A 143 5.06 2.53 -1.20
CA PRO A 143 5.15 3.91 -0.74
C PRO A 143 6.49 4.23 -0.04
N GLY A 144 7.33 3.24 0.21
CA GLY A 144 8.43 3.34 1.14
C GLY A 144 7.96 3.20 2.58
N SER A 145 8.67 3.75 3.53
CA SER A 145 8.28 3.77 4.93
C SER A 145 8.02 5.20 5.40
N ILE A 146 6.91 5.39 6.09
CA ILE A 146 6.59 6.67 6.71
C ILE A 146 7.28 6.86 8.06
N GLY A 147 7.82 5.79 8.65
CA GLY A 147 8.50 5.82 9.95
C GLY A 147 10.01 5.62 9.90
N ALA A 148 10.46 4.67 9.09
CA ALA A 148 11.85 4.16 9.11
C ALA A 148 12.37 3.80 7.71
N PRO A 149 12.55 4.77 6.79
CA PRO A 149 12.99 4.50 5.42
C PRO A 149 14.37 3.83 5.40
N ARG A 150 14.58 2.93 4.43
CA ARG A 150 15.85 2.21 4.23
C ARG A 150 16.50 2.52 2.88
N ASP A 151 15.94 3.44 2.12
CA ASP A 151 16.49 3.91 0.83
C ASP A 151 17.39 5.15 0.95
N GLY A 152 17.77 5.52 2.17
CA GLY A 152 18.57 6.72 2.45
C GLY A 152 17.81 8.04 2.30
N GLY A 153 16.51 7.99 2.00
CA GLY A 153 15.66 9.15 1.85
C GLY A 153 14.93 9.57 3.13
N ALA A 154 14.13 10.62 3.02
CA ALA A 154 13.21 11.04 4.08
C ALA A 154 12.01 10.06 4.15
N PRO A 155 11.31 10.02 5.33
CA PRO A 155 10.05 9.32 5.45
C PRO A 155 9.08 9.68 4.33
N SER A 156 8.42 8.69 3.77
CA SER A 156 7.62 8.84 2.55
C SER A 156 6.26 8.17 2.66
N PHE A 157 5.35 8.63 1.83
CA PHE A 157 4.03 8.08 1.62
C PHE A 157 3.72 8.02 0.12
N GLY A 158 2.72 7.23 -0.24
CA GLY A 158 2.23 7.13 -1.61
C GLY A 158 0.94 7.93 -1.81
N VAL A 159 0.80 8.50 -2.99
CA VAL A 159 -0.46 8.99 -3.52
C VAL A 159 -0.76 8.18 -4.76
N VAL A 160 -1.94 7.55 -4.79
CA VAL A 160 -2.41 6.77 -5.92
C VAL A 160 -3.73 7.34 -6.38
N ASP A 161 -3.76 7.83 -7.61
CA ASP A 161 -4.98 8.32 -8.25
C ASP A 161 -5.51 7.27 -9.23
N LEU A 162 -6.69 6.74 -8.90
CA LEU A 162 -7.44 5.86 -9.80
C LEU A 162 -8.19 6.74 -10.80
N CYS A 163 -7.72 6.72 -12.04
CA CYS A 163 -8.31 7.49 -13.14
C CYS A 163 -9.06 6.54 -14.07
N ARG A 164 -10.01 7.09 -14.83
CA ARG A 164 -10.74 6.30 -15.82
C ARG A 164 -9.85 5.63 -16.87
N THR A 165 -8.70 6.21 -17.18
CA THR A 165 -7.76 5.76 -18.21
C THR A 165 -6.54 5.05 -17.66
N GLY A 166 -6.39 4.87 -16.33
CA GLY A 166 -5.22 4.23 -15.73
C GLY A 166 -5.03 4.58 -14.27
N VAL A 167 -3.86 4.30 -13.75
CA VAL A 167 -3.47 4.54 -12.35
C VAL A 167 -2.22 5.43 -12.34
N LEU A 168 -2.27 6.52 -11.60
CA LEU A 168 -1.12 7.39 -11.37
C LEU A 168 -0.61 7.17 -9.95
N CYS A 169 0.67 6.84 -9.83
CA CYS A 169 1.33 6.65 -8.54
C CYS A 169 2.43 7.69 -8.36
N GLY A 170 2.56 8.21 -7.16
CA GLY A 170 3.60 9.16 -6.80
C GLY A 170 3.95 9.11 -5.32
N TRP A 171 5.10 9.68 -4.95
CA TRP A 171 5.53 9.75 -3.56
C TRP A 171 5.49 11.18 -3.03
N GLY A 172 4.98 11.31 -1.81
CA GLY A 172 5.17 12.48 -0.97
C GLY A 172 6.23 12.21 0.11
N ARG A 173 6.70 13.27 0.75
CA ARG A 173 7.65 13.22 1.87
C ARG A 173 7.06 13.91 3.09
N VAL A 174 7.43 13.41 4.26
CA VAL A 174 7.09 14.00 5.56
C VAL A 174 8.20 14.90 6.03
#